data_1a1401d6bff4f4fd0a1fdda6ea912a9a
#
_entry.id   1a1401d6bff4f4fd0a1fdda6ea912a9a
#
_cell.length_a   1.000
_cell.length_b   1.000
_cell.length_c   1.000
_cell.angle_alpha   90.00
_cell.angle_beta   90.00
_cell.angle_gamma   90.00
#
_symmetry.space_group_name_H-M   'P 1'
#
loop_
_entity.id
_entity.type
_entity.pdbx_description
1 polymer ?
#
loop_
_entity_poly.entity_id
_entity_poly.type
_entity_poly.pdbx_seq_one_letter_code
_entity_poly.pdbx_strand_id
1 'polypeptide(L)'
;MAVVMVALVAEHGVQYLFAAVLLAGLLQILCGVFRLGKFIRLVPYPVMLGFVNGLAIVIFLAQLGQFKVTGALGTQEWMSGTMLYIMLGLVALTMAIIYILPKLTKAVPASLAAIITITLLVHGLDLEARTVIDFVRDMLPVDQRDSATLAGELPTFAIPMVPFNWDTLMIILPTSVILCLVGLIESLLTLTLIDEMTDTRGRGNKECIGQGVANTVNGFFGGMGGCAMIGQSMININSGGRGRLSGITAAVVLLGFILFAAPLIEMIPLAALVGVMFVVVIGTFEWASFRIIRGVNKEDAFVLFLVTAVTVIADLAIAVVVGVIVSALVFAWKAARYVDSKTHIDDDGWKVYELRGPVFFGSVSHFKELFDVANDPEDVVIDFKNSRIWDSSGIDALDGLADKYEQAGKKLHIRHVSQECQSLLNKAGKFVEINVNEDPRYRIATDKLA
;
A
#
# COMPACT_ATOMS: atom_id res chain seq x y z
N MET A 1 -2.11 10.70 2.16
CA MET A 1 -1.73 11.80 1.22
C MET A 1 -1.56 13.16 1.91
N ALA A 2 -2.47 13.66 2.74
CA ALA A 2 -2.37 15.00 3.37
C ALA A 2 -1.03 15.24 4.10
N VAL A 3 -0.53 14.27 4.86
CA VAL A 3 0.73 14.39 5.64
C VAL A 3 1.93 14.74 4.73
N VAL A 4 2.00 14.15 3.54
CA VAL A 4 3.10 14.39 2.58
C VAL A 4 3.07 15.82 2.03
N MET A 5 1.88 16.43 1.97
CA MET A 5 1.69 17.76 1.39
C MET A 5 2.05 18.88 2.36
N VAL A 6 1.98 18.61 3.69
CA VAL A 6 2.21 19.64 4.71
C VAL A 6 3.60 20.26 4.60
N ALA A 7 4.63 19.44 4.41
CA ALA A 7 6.00 19.94 4.29
C ALA A 7 6.16 20.86 3.06
N LEU A 8 5.64 20.45 1.90
CA LEU A 8 5.71 21.27 0.68
C LEU A 8 4.98 22.63 0.86
N VAL A 9 3.81 22.61 1.49
CA VAL A 9 3.03 23.83 1.73
C VAL A 9 3.74 24.76 2.71
N ALA A 10 4.33 24.21 3.77
CA ALA A 10 5.05 24.99 4.78
C ALA A 10 6.29 25.68 4.21
N GLU A 11 7.00 25.04 3.27
CA GLU A 11 8.23 25.58 2.70
C GLU A 11 8.00 26.47 1.47
N HIS A 12 7.02 26.14 0.62
CA HIS A 12 6.90 26.74 -0.71
C HIS A 12 5.49 27.32 -0.99
N GLY A 13 4.53 27.05 -0.10
CA GLY A 13 3.18 27.57 -0.20
C GLY A 13 2.22 26.70 -1.01
N VAL A 14 0.95 27.09 -0.97
CA VAL A 14 -0.19 26.31 -1.49
C VAL A 14 -0.16 26.16 -3.02
N GLN A 15 0.39 27.14 -3.75
CA GLN A 15 0.46 27.08 -5.22
C GLN A 15 1.35 25.93 -5.72
N TYR A 16 2.45 25.66 -5.01
CA TYR A 16 3.33 24.51 -5.30
C TYR A 16 2.63 23.17 -5.01
N LEU A 17 1.73 23.12 -4.01
CA LEU A 17 0.91 21.94 -3.77
C LEU A 17 0.01 21.64 -4.98
N PHE A 18 -0.70 22.63 -5.50
CA PHE A 18 -1.60 22.42 -6.65
C PHE A 18 -0.81 21.95 -7.88
N ALA A 19 0.36 22.55 -8.14
CA ALA A 19 1.25 22.10 -9.20
C ALA A 19 1.74 20.66 -8.98
N ALA A 20 2.09 20.27 -7.74
CA ALA A 20 2.47 18.92 -7.40
C ALA A 20 1.33 17.90 -7.59
N VAL A 21 0.10 18.26 -7.25
CA VAL A 21 -1.09 17.43 -7.46
C VAL A 21 -1.37 17.21 -8.95
N LEU A 22 -1.25 18.25 -9.77
CA LEU A 22 -1.36 18.14 -11.23
C LEU A 22 -0.31 17.17 -11.79
N LEU A 23 0.94 17.33 -11.41
CA LEU A 23 2.02 16.45 -11.88
C LEU A 23 1.81 15.01 -11.37
N ALA A 24 1.38 14.82 -10.12
CA ALA A 24 1.04 13.50 -9.58
C ALA A 24 -0.08 12.83 -10.38
N GLY A 25 -1.14 13.58 -10.73
CA GLY A 25 -2.23 13.09 -11.56
C GLY A 25 -1.74 12.65 -12.96
N LEU A 26 -0.87 13.42 -13.60
CA LEU A 26 -0.27 13.05 -14.88
C LEU A 26 0.59 11.78 -14.77
N LEU A 27 1.39 11.67 -13.72
CA LEU A 27 2.18 10.46 -13.44
C LEU A 27 1.29 9.23 -13.24
N GLN A 28 0.16 9.37 -12.55
CA GLN A 28 -0.82 8.29 -12.36
C GLN A 28 -1.46 7.86 -13.67
N ILE A 29 -1.79 8.80 -14.56
CA ILE A 29 -2.29 8.50 -15.92
C ILE A 29 -1.23 7.71 -16.69
N LEU A 30 0.03 8.15 -16.66
CA LEU A 30 1.13 7.44 -17.33
C LEU A 30 1.29 6.01 -16.78
N CYS A 31 1.23 5.82 -15.46
CA CYS A 31 1.24 4.49 -14.85
C CYS A 31 0.11 3.60 -15.40
N GLY A 32 -1.09 4.14 -15.58
CA GLY A 32 -2.21 3.41 -16.16
C GLY A 32 -2.01 3.06 -17.64
N VAL A 33 -1.51 4.00 -18.44
CA VAL A 33 -1.21 3.83 -19.87
C VAL A 33 -0.12 2.78 -20.08
N PHE A 34 0.96 2.83 -19.29
CA PHE A 34 2.03 1.83 -19.32
C PHE A 34 1.68 0.51 -18.62
N ARG A 35 0.42 0.35 -18.19
CA ARG A 35 -0.09 -0.87 -17.54
C ARG A 35 0.66 -1.26 -16.27
N LEU A 36 1.14 -0.29 -15.51
CA LEU A 36 1.86 -0.53 -14.25
C LEU A 36 0.93 -0.93 -13.09
N GLY A 37 -0.39 -0.76 -13.23
CA GLY A 37 -1.37 -1.20 -12.23
C GLY A 37 -1.31 -2.70 -11.89
N LYS A 38 -0.72 -3.52 -12.78
CA LYS A 38 -0.47 -4.94 -12.51
C LYS A 38 0.55 -5.19 -11.38
N PHE A 39 1.45 -4.24 -11.14
CA PHE A 39 2.50 -4.39 -10.11
C PHE A 39 1.97 -4.37 -8.69
N ILE A 40 0.71 -3.99 -8.47
CA ILE A 40 0.07 -4.16 -7.15
C ILE A 40 0.11 -5.63 -6.67
N ARG A 41 0.11 -6.58 -7.60
CA ARG A 41 0.23 -8.02 -7.28
C ARG A 41 1.58 -8.41 -6.69
N LEU A 42 2.58 -7.53 -6.80
CA LEU A 42 3.89 -7.74 -6.19
C LEU A 42 3.93 -7.29 -4.72
N VAL A 43 2.86 -6.65 -4.23
CA VAL A 43 2.75 -6.28 -2.82
C VAL A 43 2.27 -7.51 -2.03
N PRO A 44 3.14 -8.15 -1.25
CA PRO A 44 2.78 -9.35 -0.50
C PRO A 44 1.86 -9.02 0.67
N TYR A 45 1.05 -9.98 1.08
CA TYR A 45 0.08 -9.82 2.16
C TYR A 45 0.67 -9.28 3.49
N PRO A 46 1.86 -9.72 3.96
CA PRO A 46 2.48 -9.16 5.16
C PRO A 46 2.82 -7.66 5.05
N VAL A 47 3.20 -7.19 3.85
CA VAL A 47 3.47 -5.77 3.59
C VAL A 47 2.19 -4.94 3.69
N MET A 48 1.11 -5.45 3.10
CA MET A 48 -0.22 -4.81 3.15
C MET A 48 -0.71 -4.69 4.60
N LEU A 49 -0.62 -5.76 5.38
CA LEU A 49 -1.00 -5.75 6.79
C LEU A 49 -0.14 -4.79 7.62
N GLY A 50 1.18 -4.78 7.40
CA GLY A 50 2.09 -3.87 8.07
C GLY A 50 1.78 -2.40 7.77
N PHE A 51 1.47 -2.10 6.51
CA PHE A 51 1.05 -0.77 6.07
C PHE A 51 -0.25 -0.32 6.75
N VAL A 52 -1.29 -1.16 6.74
CA VAL A 52 -2.60 -0.84 7.35
C VAL A 52 -2.48 -0.64 8.85
N ASN A 53 -1.71 -1.48 9.54
CA ASN A 53 -1.46 -1.32 10.98
C ASN A 53 -0.65 -0.06 11.28
N GLY A 54 0.38 0.22 10.49
CA GLY A 54 1.16 1.45 10.61
C GLY A 54 0.27 2.70 10.42
N LEU A 55 -0.61 2.67 9.41
CA LEU A 55 -1.58 3.74 9.18
C LEU A 55 -2.51 3.95 10.38
N ALA A 56 -3.05 2.86 10.94
CA ALA A 56 -3.90 2.93 12.13
C ALA A 56 -3.16 3.57 13.33
N ILE A 57 -1.89 3.21 13.54
CA ILE A 57 -1.04 3.80 14.59
C ILE A 57 -0.79 5.29 14.33
N VAL A 58 -0.47 5.68 13.10
CA VAL A 58 -0.26 7.10 12.73
C VAL A 58 -1.53 7.92 12.97
N ILE A 59 -2.71 7.41 12.58
CA ILE A 59 -3.99 8.07 12.85
C ILE A 59 -4.22 8.20 14.35
N PHE A 60 -3.94 7.14 15.14
CA PHE A 60 -4.06 7.18 16.59
C PHE A 60 -3.17 8.26 17.21
N LEU A 61 -1.89 8.31 16.83
CA LEU A 61 -0.95 9.30 17.32
C LEU A 61 -1.37 10.74 16.97
N ALA A 62 -1.92 10.94 15.77
CA ALA A 62 -2.46 12.23 15.36
C ALA A 62 -3.65 12.67 16.25
N GLN A 63 -4.50 11.74 16.68
CA GLN A 63 -5.59 12.05 17.60
C GLN A 63 -5.09 12.46 19.00
N LEU A 64 -3.95 11.94 19.46
CA LEU A 64 -3.35 12.37 20.72
C LEU A 64 -2.96 13.86 20.71
N GLY A 65 -2.65 14.41 19.55
CA GLY A 65 -2.41 15.84 19.37
C GLY A 65 -3.61 16.72 19.77
N GLN A 66 -4.85 16.20 19.66
CA GLN A 66 -6.07 16.93 20.03
C GLN A 66 -6.25 17.10 21.55
N PHE A 67 -5.49 16.36 22.35
CA PHE A 67 -5.44 16.52 23.81
C PHE A 67 -4.39 17.54 24.27
N LYS A 68 -3.82 18.29 23.31
CA LYS A 68 -2.89 19.38 23.61
C LYS A 68 -3.57 20.74 23.38
N VAL A 69 -3.19 21.71 24.18
CA VAL A 69 -3.62 23.10 24.08
C VAL A 69 -2.40 24.00 23.97
N THR A 70 -2.55 25.13 23.32
CA THR A 70 -1.48 26.12 23.23
C THR A 70 -1.37 26.85 24.58
N GLY A 71 -0.29 26.62 25.32
CA GLY A 71 -0.01 27.26 26.59
C GLY A 71 0.31 28.75 26.42
N ALA A 72 0.41 29.46 27.55
CA ALA A 72 0.66 30.90 27.58
C ALA A 72 1.98 31.36 26.89
N LEU A 73 2.94 30.44 26.75
CA LEU A 73 4.24 30.65 26.08
C LEU A 73 4.25 30.19 24.62
N GLY A 74 3.08 29.84 24.01
CA GLY A 74 3.00 29.31 22.67
C GLY A 74 3.46 27.84 22.53
N THR A 75 3.77 27.17 23.63
CA THR A 75 4.14 25.75 23.65
C THR A 75 2.90 24.87 23.70
N GLN A 76 2.97 23.71 23.02
CA GLN A 76 1.90 22.71 23.07
C GLN A 76 1.98 21.92 24.38
N GLU A 77 1.02 22.13 25.26
CA GLU A 77 0.94 21.45 26.56
C GLU A 77 -0.23 20.48 26.61
N TRP A 78 -0.11 19.39 27.36
CA TRP A 78 -1.21 18.46 27.55
C TRP A 78 -2.34 19.11 28.37
N MET A 79 -3.56 18.88 27.95
CA MET A 79 -4.73 19.29 28.73
C MET A 79 -4.62 18.72 30.15
N SER A 80 -5.04 19.49 31.13
CA SER A 80 -5.03 19.10 32.55
C SER A 80 -6.33 19.48 33.27
N GLY A 81 -6.58 18.88 34.41
CA GLY A 81 -7.73 19.19 35.25
C GLY A 81 -9.09 18.82 34.60
N THR A 82 -10.09 19.64 34.87
CA THR A 82 -11.51 19.38 34.45
C THR A 82 -11.66 19.27 32.94
N MET A 83 -10.90 20.06 32.16
CA MET A 83 -10.95 20.07 30.70
C MET A 83 -10.58 18.68 30.12
N LEU A 84 -9.55 18.04 30.67
CA LEU A 84 -9.14 16.69 30.24
C LEU A 84 -10.22 15.65 30.56
N TYR A 85 -10.83 15.73 31.76
CA TYR A 85 -11.88 14.77 32.14
C TYR A 85 -13.13 14.94 31.30
N ILE A 86 -13.53 16.17 30.97
CA ILE A 86 -14.66 16.43 30.03
C ILE A 86 -14.33 15.84 28.67
N MET A 87 -13.14 16.12 28.12
CA MET A 87 -12.69 15.61 26.82
C MET A 87 -12.75 14.07 26.79
N LEU A 88 -12.15 13.41 27.79
CA LEU A 88 -12.14 11.93 27.89
C LEU A 88 -13.56 11.36 28.05
N GLY A 89 -14.39 11.99 28.87
CA GLY A 89 -15.79 11.57 29.07
C GLY A 89 -16.60 11.66 27.80
N LEU A 90 -16.48 12.75 27.03
CA LEU A 90 -17.17 12.95 25.77
C LEU A 90 -16.67 11.99 24.69
N VAL A 91 -15.36 11.73 24.62
CA VAL A 91 -14.76 10.73 23.72
C VAL A 91 -15.30 9.33 24.05
N ALA A 92 -15.29 8.93 25.31
CA ALA A 92 -15.82 7.63 25.75
C ALA A 92 -17.30 7.49 25.46
N LEU A 93 -18.09 8.54 25.68
CA LEU A 93 -19.52 8.55 25.36
C LEU A 93 -19.77 8.44 23.86
N THR A 94 -18.99 9.15 23.03
CA THR A 94 -19.05 9.04 21.57
C THR A 94 -18.79 7.59 21.12
N MET A 95 -17.73 6.98 21.62
CA MET A 95 -17.43 5.58 21.31
C MET A 95 -18.53 4.63 21.78
N ALA A 96 -19.06 4.84 22.99
CA ALA A 96 -20.16 4.04 23.53
C ALA A 96 -21.40 4.11 22.63
N ILE A 97 -21.80 5.30 22.17
CA ILE A 97 -22.94 5.47 21.26
C ILE A 97 -22.68 4.70 19.96
N ILE A 98 -21.48 4.82 19.37
CA ILE A 98 -21.14 4.15 18.10
C ILE A 98 -21.19 2.62 18.23
N TYR A 99 -20.80 2.05 19.38
CA TYR A 99 -20.85 0.60 19.60
C TYR A 99 -22.21 0.07 20.03
N ILE A 100 -23.02 0.87 20.74
CA ILE A 100 -24.32 0.44 21.29
C ILE A 100 -25.45 0.66 20.28
N LEU A 101 -25.47 1.82 19.60
CA LEU A 101 -26.59 2.19 18.74
C LEU A 101 -26.89 1.18 17.62
N PRO A 102 -25.92 0.58 16.93
CA PRO A 102 -26.16 -0.42 15.88
C PRO A 102 -26.81 -1.71 16.41
N LYS A 103 -26.73 -1.97 17.73
CA LYS A 103 -27.40 -3.09 18.39
C LYS A 103 -28.88 -2.80 18.66
N LEU A 104 -29.26 -1.52 18.76
CA LEU A 104 -30.61 -1.06 18.99
C LEU A 104 -31.34 -0.74 17.69
N THR A 105 -30.68 -0.03 16.78
CA THR A 105 -31.27 0.36 15.49
C THR A 105 -30.20 0.46 14.41
N LYS A 106 -30.56 0.06 13.20
CA LYS A 106 -29.74 0.23 11.98
C LYS A 106 -30.25 1.34 11.07
N ALA A 107 -31.31 2.05 11.47
CA ALA A 107 -31.94 3.08 10.66
C ALA A 107 -31.13 4.38 10.59
N VAL A 108 -30.28 4.64 11.61
CA VAL A 108 -29.46 5.87 11.68
C VAL A 108 -27.99 5.51 11.74
N PRO A 109 -27.13 6.18 10.95
CA PRO A 109 -25.67 5.98 11.03
C PRO A 109 -25.16 6.32 12.43
N ALA A 110 -24.52 5.36 13.10
CA ALA A 110 -24.13 5.50 14.51
C ALA A 110 -23.16 6.66 14.77
N SER A 111 -22.22 6.90 13.86
CA SER A 111 -21.28 8.02 13.97
C SER A 111 -21.99 9.38 13.88
N LEU A 112 -22.95 9.51 12.96
CA LEU A 112 -23.73 10.75 12.83
C LEU A 112 -24.58 11.01 14.09
N ALA A 113 -25.27 9.97 14.59
CA ALA A 113 -26.03 10.08 15.82
C ALA A 113 -25.14 10.45 17.01
N ALA A 114 -23.95 9.89 17.13
CA ALA A 114 -22.99 10.23 18.16
C ALA A 114 -22.56 11.70 18.08
N ILE A 115 -22.18 12.19 16.89
CA ILE A 115 -21.77 13.59 16.69
C ILE A 115 -22.91 14.54 17.11
N ILE A 116 -24.14 14.31 16.62
CA ILE A 116 -25.30 15.14 16.96
C ILE A 116 -25.57 15.10 18.47
N THR A 117 -25.59 13.93 19.07
CA THR A 117 -25.86 13.78 20.52
C THR A 117 -24.84 14.53 21.36
N ILE A 118 -23.55 14.38 21.05
CA ILE A 118 -22.48 15.05 21.79
C ILE A 118 -22.52 16.57 21.57
N THR A 119 -22.81 17.03 20.35
CA THR A 119 -22.95 18.47 20.08
C THR A 119 -24.11 19.05 20.87
N LEU A 120 -25.27 18.41 20.88
CA LEU A 120 -26.42 18.85 21.68
C LEU A 120 -26.14 18.81 23.18
N LEU A 121 -25.40 17.82 23.66
CA LEU A 121 -25.06 17.70 25.07
C LEU A 121 -24.08 18.80 25.51
N VAL A 122 -23.06 19.09 24.71
CA VAL A 122 -22.07 20.14 25.01
C VAL A 122 -22.74 21.51 25.06
N HIS A 123 -23.52 21.85 24.05
CA HIS A 123 -24.21 23.17 24.00
C HIS A 123 -25.41 23.25 24.94
N GLY A 124 -26.13 22.14 25.21
CA GLY A 124 -27.28 22.11 26.12
C GLY A 124 -26.90 22.18 27.61
N LEU A 125 -25.72 21.69 27.97
CA LEU A 125 -25.19 21.74 29.34
C LEU A 125 -24.12 22.83 29.53
N ASP A 126 -23.86 23.64 28.51
CA ASP A 126 -22.84 24.70 28.47
C ASP A 126 -21.46 24.19 28.96
N LEU A 127 -21.06 23.03 28.43
CA LEU A 127 -19.78 22.43 28.81
C LEU A 127 -18.63 23.14 28.09
N GLU A 128 -17.58 23.46 28.83
CA GLU A 128 -16.33 24.01 28.27
C GLU A 128 -15.57 22.93 27.46
N ALA A 129 -16.01 22.69 26.23
CA ALA A 129 -15.38 21.74 25.32
C ALA A 129 -14.95 22.45 24.04
N ARG A 130 -13.72 22.20 23.60
CA ARG A 130 -13.19 22.75 22.34
C ARG A 130 -13.99 22.26 21.15
N THR A 131 -14.35 23.21 20.28
CA THR A 131 -15.06 22.94 19.04
C THR A 131 -14.11 22.93 17.84
N VAL A 132 -14.63 22.56 16.68
CA VAL A 132 -13.88 22.57 15.41
C VAL A 132 -13.39 23.97 15.07
N ILE A 133 -14.22 25.00 15.30
CA ILE A 133 -13.80 26.40 15.03
C ILE A 133 -12.67 26.84 15.95
N ASP A 134 -12.64 26.41 17.22
CA ASP A 134 -11.56 26.72 18.14
C ASP A 134 -10.23 26.13 17.67
N PHE A 135 -10.28 24.89 17.14
CA PHE A 135 -9.10 24.25 16.56
C PHE A 135 -8.59 25.00 15.32
N VAL A 136 -9.48 25.47 14.45
CA VAL A 136 -9.10 26.26 13.26
C VAL A 136 -8.48 27.59 13.69
N ARG A 137 -9.07 28.27 14.67
CA ARG A 137 -8.53 29.51 15.22
C ARG A 137 -7.14 29.36 15.80
N ASP A 138 -6.87 28.25 16.50
CA ASP A 138 -5.55 27.95 17.07
C ASP A 138 -4.46 27.76 16.02
N MET A 139 -4.83 27.33 14.81
CA MET A 139 -3.91 27.17 13.67
C MET A 139 -3.61 28.45 12.91
N LEU A 140 -4.45 29.46 13.04
CA LEU A 140 -4.31 30.74 12.33
C LEU A 140 -3.45 31.74 13.11
N PRO A 141 -2.72 32.64 12.42
CA PRO A 141 -2.10 33.81 13.02
C PRO A 141 -3.11 34.64 13.82
N VAL A 142 -2.65 35.30 14.88
CA VAL A 142 -3.51 36.02 15.84
C VAL A 142 -4.42 37.05 15.18
N ASP A 143 -3.93 37.70 14.13
CA ASP A 143 -4.64 38.72 13.34
C ASP A 143 -5.79 38.16 12.48
N GLN A 144 -5.81 36.86 12.23
CA GLN A 144 -6.83 36.20 11.39
C GLN A 144 -7.82 35.33 12.17
N ARG A 145 -7.64 35.20 13.49
CA ARG A 145 -8.46 34.31 14.33
C ARG A 145 -9.93 34.70 14.39
N ASP A 146 -10.21 35.98 14.40
CA ASP A 146 -11.59 36.49 14.51
C ASP A 146 -12.40 36.29 13.22
N SER A 147 -11.74 36.19 12.08
CA SER A 147 -12.35 35.92 10.77
C SER A 147 -12.34 34.43 10.37
N ALA A 148 -11.91 33.56 11.28
CA ALA A 148 -11.85 32.13 11.01
C ALA A 148 -13.24 31.54 10.75
N THR A 149 -13.41 30.87 9.64
CA THR A 149 -14.62 30.10 9.29
C THR A 149 -14.25 28.92 8.41
N LEU A 150 -15.06 27.88 8.48
CA LEU A 150 -15.01 26.76 7.55
C LEU A 150 -15.90 26.95 6.32
N ALA A 151 -16.66 28.05 6.27
CA ALA A 151 -17.46 28.37 5.09
C ALA A 151 -16.55 28.52 3.87
N GLY A 152 -16.74 27.65 2.90
CA GLY A 152 -15.99 27.66 1.65
C GLY A 152 -16.79 28.32 0.54
N GLU A 153 -16.08 28.70 -0.51
CA GLU A 153 -16.65 29.11 -1.78
C GLU A 153 -16.65 27.94 -2.76
N LEU A 154 -17.41 28.08 -3.86
CA LEU A 154 -17.35 27.10 -4.93
C LEU A 154 -15.93 27.04 -5.51
N PRO A 155 -15.40 25.83 -5.76
CA PRO A 155 -14.08 25.68 -6.36
C PRO A 155 -14.02 26.43 -7.71
N THR A 156 -13.07 27.33 -7.85
CA THR A 156 -12.83 28.08 -9.10
C THR A 156 -11.69 27.46 -9.88
N PHE A 157 -11.83 27.42 -11.20
CA PHE A 157 -10.75 26.96 -12.06
C PHE A 157 -9.59 27.97 -12.02
N ALA A 158 -8.42 27.48 -11.65
CA ALA A 158 -7.20 28.31 -11.65
C ALA A 158 -6.00 27.45 -12.10
N ILE A 159 -5.10 28.06 -12.87
CA ILE A 159 -3.82 27.48 -13.18
C ILE A 159 -2.87 27.85 -12.03
N PRO A 160 -2.17 26.89 -11.41
CA PRO A 160 -1.24 27.18 -10.32
C PRO A 160 -0.21 28.24 -10.72
N MET A 161 -0.12 29.30 -9.92
CA MET A 161 0.80 30.43 -10.18
C MET A 161 2.19 30.10 -9.67
N VAL A 162 2.87 29.18 -10.34
CA VAL A 162 4.28 28.85 -10.07
C VAL A 162 5.14 29.14 -11.30
N PRO A 163 6.41 29.55 -11.15
CA PRO A 163 7.31 29.76 -12.28
C PRO A 163 7.49 28.47 -13.08
N PHE A 164 7.37 28.54 -14.41
CA PHE A 164 7.53 27.38 -15.28
C PHE A 164 9.03 27.20 -15.61
N ASN A 165 9.79 26.76 -14.63
CA ASN A 165 11.25 26.56 -14.76
C ASN A 165 11.67 25.19 -14.19
N TRP A 166 12.95 24.87 -14.39
CA TRP A 166 13.53 23.60 -13.91
C TRP A 166 13.55 23.50 -12.38
N ASP A 167 13.75 24.62 -11.70
CA ASP A 167 13.81 24.65 -10.23
C ASP A 167 12.47 24.30 -9.62
N THR A 168 11.37 24.84 -10.15
CA THR A 168 10.01 24.47 -9.74
C THR A 168 9.75 22.97 -9.93
N LEU A 169 10.17 22.42 -11.09
CA LEU A 169 10.02 20.99 -11.34
C LEU A 169 10.78 20.16 -10.29
N MET A 170 12.02 20.55 -9.97
CA MET A 170 12.82 19.84 -8.97
C MET A 170 12.23 19.93 -7.56
N ILE A 171 11.54 21.02 -7.23
CA ILE A 171 10.83 21.19 -5.95
C ILE A 171 9.61 20.28 -5.88
N ILE A 172 8.77 20.26 -6.94
CA ILE A 172 7.49 19.52 -6.89
C ILE A 172 7.63 18.04 -7.23
N LEU A 173 8.65 17.63 -7.99
CA LEU A 173 8.79 16.25 -8.50
C LEU A 173 8.86 15.19 -7.39
N PRO A 174 9.67 15.34 -6.33
CA PRO A 174 9.71 14.35 -5.25
C PRO A 174 8.34 14.15 -4.60
N THR A 175 7.68 15.25 -4.23
CA THR A 175 6.34 15.21 -3.64
C THR A 175 5.32 14.61 -4.62
N SER A 176 5.37 14.97 -5.90
CA SER A 176 4.46 14.43 -6.92
C SER A 176 4.64 12.92 -7.11
N VAL A 177 5.87 12.42 -7.10
CA VAL A 177 6.16 10.98 -7.19
C VAL A 177 5.60 10.26 -5.95
N ILE A 178 5.83 10.79 -4.75
CA ILE A 178 5.30 10.22 -3.51
C ILE A 178 3.76 10.21 -3.55
N LEU A 179 3.12 11.31 -3.93
CA LEU A 179 1.66 11.41 -4.07
C LEU A 179 1.11 10.42 -5.09
N CYS A 180 1.81 10.26 -6.23
CA CYS A 180 1.46 9.27 -7.23
C CYS A 180 1.50 7.86 -6.66
N LEU A 181 2.61 7.48 -6.02
CA LEU A 181 2.80 6.14 -5.46
C LEU A 181 1.79 5.83 -4.34
N VAL A 182 1.68 6.71 -3.34
CA VAL A 182 0.72 6.55 -2.23
C VAL A 182 -0.70 6.45 -2.77
N GLY A 183 -1.08 7.36 -3.67
CA GLY A 183 -2.42 7.39 -4.24
C GLY A 183 -2.76 6.12 -5.01
N LEU A 184 -1.84 5.62 -5.86
CA LEU A 184 -2.06 4.39 -6.63
C LEU A 184 -2.04 3.15 -5.75
N ILE A 185 -1.11 3.04 -4.80
CA ILE A 185 -1.04 1.89 -3.91
C ILE A 185 -2.32 1.78 -3.09
N GLU A 186 -2.75 2.86 -2.45
CA GLU A 186 -3.96 2.88 -1.63
C GLU A 186 -5.21 2.58 -2.46
N SER A 187 -5.35 3.18 -3.65
CA SER A 187 -6.49 2.95 -4.54
C SER A 187 -6.53 1.52 -5.07
N LEU A 188 -5.38 0.94 -5.46
CA LEU A 188 -5.32 -0.43 -5.98
C LEU A 188 -5.51 -1.48 -4.87
N LEU A 189 -5.04 -1.22 -3.64
CA LEU A 189 -5.34 -2.07 -2.49
C LEU A 189 -6.83 -2.03 -2.15
N THR A 190 -7.44 -0.85 -2.15
CA THR A 190 -8.89 -0.69 -1.98
C THR A 190 -9.66 -1.43 -3.07
N LEU A 191 -9.24 -1.33 -4.34
CA LEU A 191 -9.83 -2.06 -5.44
C LEU A 191 -9.80 -3.58 -5.19
N THR A 192 -8.66 -4.13 -4.79
CA THR A 192 -8.49 -5.55 -4.51
C THR A 192 -9.40 -6.01 -3.37
N LEU A 193 -9.46 -5.24 -2.27
CA LEU A 193 -10.32 -5.54 -1.14
C LEU A 193 -11.81 -5.53 -1.51
N ILE A 194 -12.24 -4.53 -2.29
CA ILE A 194 -13.64 -4.45 -2.75
C ILE A 194 -13.96 -5.57 -3.73
N ASP A 195 -13.04 -5.98 -4.59
CA ASP A 195 -13.19 -7.14 -5.47
C ASP A 195 -13.45 -8.42 -4.67
N GLU A 196 -12.69 -8.65 -3.60
CA GLU A 196 -12.90 -9.80 -2.69
C GLU A 196 -14.25 -9.74 -1.98
N MET A 197 -14.68 -8.55 -1.51
CA MET A 197 -15.95 -8.37 -0.79
C MET A 197 -17.18 -8.51 -1.70
N THR A 198 -17.05 -8.21 -2.98
CA THR A 198 -18.18 -8.16 -3.93
C THR A 198 -18.15 -9.30 -4.95
N ASP A 199 -17.15 -10.16 -4.89
CA ASP A 199 -16.89 -11.23 -5.87
C ASP A 199 -16.88 -10.70 -7.31
N THR A 200 -16.24 -9.54 -7.50
CA THR A 200 -16.07 -8.87 -8.79
C THR A 200 -14.61 -8.77 -9.15
N ARG A 201 -14.32 -8.25 -10.34
CA ARG A 201 -12.95 -8.01 -10.77
C ARG A 201 -12.79 -6.62 -11.36
N GLY A 202 -12.09 -5.76 -10.65
CA GLY A 202 -11.73 -4.43 -11.06
C GLY A 202 -10.60 -4.42 -12.10
N ARG A 203 -10.43 -3.27 -12.73
CA ARG A 203 -9.40 -3.04 -13.76
C ARG A 203 -8.36 -2.06 -13.25
N GLY A 204 -7.25 -2.56 -12.65
CA GLY A 204 -6.22 -1.74 -12.03
C GLY A 204 -5.66 -0.63 -12.92
N ASN A 205 -5.39 -0.91 -14.20
CA ASN A 205 -4.89 0.13 -15.12
C ASN A 205 -5.91 1.25 -15.38
N LYS A 206 -7.21 0.91 -15.46
CA LYS A 206 -8.27 1.93 -15.57
C LYS A 206 -8.41 2.75 -14.30
N GLU A 207 -8.23 2.12 -13.14
CA GLU A 207 -8.22 2.81 -11.85
C GLU A 207 -7.07 3.83 -11.79
N CYS A 208 -5.86 3.46 -12.21
CA CYS A 208 -4.73 4.39 -12.29
C CYS A 208 -5.05 5.61 -13.17
N ILE A 209 -5.65 5.40 -14.36
CA ILE A 209 -6.05 6.49 -15.24
C ILE A 209 -7.16 7.33 -14.61
N GLY A 210 -8.19 6.69 -14.02
CA GLY A 210 -9.31 7.39 -13.38
C GLY A 210 -8.84 8.27 -12.23
N GLN A 211 -7.99 7.73 -11.37
CA GLN A 211 -7.41 8.44 -10.23
C GLN A 211 -6.52 9.60 -10.69
N GLY A 212 -5.72 9.38 -11.74
CA GLY A 212 -4.87 10.40 -12.32
C GLY A 212 -5.68 11.54 -12.93
N VAL A 213 -6.74 11.24 -13.67
CA VAL A 213 -7.66 12.28 -14.23
C VAL A 213 -8.32 13.07 -13.10
N ALA A 214 -8.81 12.38 -12.04
CA ALA A 214 -9.44 13.02 -10.91
C ALA A 214 -8.47 13.99 -10.20
N ASN A 215 -7.23 13.56 -9.93
CA ASN A 215 -6.21 14.40 -9.30
C ASN A 215 -5.76 15.57 -10.20
N THR A 216 -5.63 15.34 -11.51
CA THR A 216 -5.31 16.42 -12.46
C THR A 216 -6.40 17.49 -12.45
N VAL A 217 -7.68 17.10 -12.55
CA VAL A 217 -8.81 18.04 -12.47
C VAL A 217 -8.81 18.75 -11.13
N ASN A 218 -8.65 18.00 -10.03
CA ASN A 218 -8.64 18.55 -8.67
C ASN A 218 -7.55 19.62 -8.47
N GLY A 219 -6.35 19.41 -9.03
CA GLY A 219 -5.26 20.39 -8.99
C GLY A 219 -5.59 21.71 -9.67
N PHE A 220 -6.37 21.71 -10.77
CA PHE A 220 -6.85 22.93 -11.42
C PHE A 220 -7.95 23.67 -10.64
N PHE A 221 -8.64 22.98 -9.73
CA PHE A 221 -9.66 23.57 -8.88
C PHE A 221 -9.16 23.87 -7.45
N GLY A 222 -7.85 23.91 -7.27
CA GLY A 222 -7.24 24.29 -5.99
C GLY A 222 -7.43 23.25 -4.88
N GLY A 223 -7.69 21.99 -5.26
CA GLY A 223 -7.86 20.91 -4.30
C GLY A 223 -6.57 20.16 -4.01
N MET A 224 -6.47 19.57 -2.83
CA MET A 224 -5.39 18.64 -2.51
C MET A 224 -5.64 17.27 -3.15
N GLY A 225 -4.57 16.53 -3.48
CA GLY A 225 -4.68 15.20 -4.08
C GLY A 225 -5.46 14.22 -3.22
N GLY A 226 -6.17 13.32 -3.88
CA GLY A 226 -7.00 12.29 -3.26
C GLY A 226 -6.64 10.88 -3.73
N CYS A 227 -7.17 9.87 -3.04
CA CYS A 227 -7.10 8.45 -3.37
C CYS A 227 -8.35 7.73 -2.87
N ALA A 228 -8.61 6.53 -3.40
CA ALA A 228 -9.70 5.69 -2.90
C ALA A 228 -9.31 5.11 -1.53
N MET A 229 -10.04 5.50 -0.49
CA MET A 229 -9.76 5.05 0.87
C MET A 229 -10.54 3.78 1.23
N ILE A 230 -9.87 2.85 1.88
CA ILE A 230 -10.44 1.56 2.32
C ILE A 230 -11.66 1.77 3.20
N GLY A 231 -11.58 2.61 4.24
CA GLY A 231 -12.63 2.79 5.23
C GLY A 231 -13.95 3.26 4.63
N GLN A 232 -13.94 4.35 3.85
CA GLN A 232 -15.13 4.89 3.20
C GLN A 232 -15.71 3.93 2.16
N SER A 233 -14.85 3.24 1.41
CA SER A 233 -15.27 2.26 0.41
C SER A 233 -15.98 1.07 1.07
N MET A 234 -15.44 0.55 2.18
CA MET A 234 -16.05 -0.53 2.95
C MET A 234 -17.41 -0.13 3.53
N ILE A 235 -17.51 1.08 4.11
CA ILE A 235 -18.78 1.60 4.63
C ILE A 235 -19.82 1.67 3.52
N ASN A 236 -19.44 2.19 2.36
CA ASN A 236 -20.33 2.30 1.20
C ASN A 236 -20.85 0.92 0.75
N ILE A 237 -19.95 -0.05 0.58
CA ILE A 237 -20.31 -1.42 0.16
C ILE A 237 -21.18 -2.12 1.20
N ASN A 238 -20.85 -2.01 2.48
CA ASN A 238 -21.61 -2.60 3.57
C ASN A 238 -23.03 -1.97 3.73
N SER A 239 -23.15 -0.69 3.33
CA SER A 239 -24.44 0.01 3.29
C SER A 239 -25.25 -0.28 2.02
N GLY A 240 -24.76 -1.16 1.12
CA GLY A 240 -25.46 -1.57 -0.10
C GLY A 240 -25.12 -0.75 -1.33
N GLY A 241 -24.23 0.23 -1.26
CA GLY A 241 -23.77 1.01 -2.42
C GLY A 241 -23.00 0.13 -3.42
N ARG A 242 -23.37 0.21 -4.71
CA ARG A 242 -22.74 -0.60 -5.78
C ARG A 242 -22.39 0.21 -7.02
N GLY A 243 -22.93 1.38 -7.17
CA GLY A 243 -22.79 2.16 -8.39
C GLY A 243 -21.98 3.46 -8.18
N ARG A 244 -21.62 4.08 -9.27
CA ARG A 244 -20.91 5.38 -9.29
C ARG A 244 -21.73 6.51 -8.65
N LEU A 245 -23.06 6.40 -8.69
CA LEU A 245 -23.97 7.38 -8.11
C LEU A 245 -23.73 7.60 -6.61
N SER A 246 -23.35 6.52 -5.89
CA SER A 246 -23.02 6.62 -4.46
C SER A 246 -21.86 7.58 -4.20
N GLY A 247 -20.75 7.47 -4.95
CA GLY A 247 -19.61 8.37 -4.83
C GLY A 247 -19.94 9.80 -5.26
N ILE A 248 -20.71 9.97 -6.34
CA ILE A 248 -21.17 11.30 -6.80
C ILE A 248 -22.05 11.97 -5.73
N THR A 249 -22.98 11.21 -5.14
CA THR A 249 -23.85 11.72 -4.07
C THR A 249 -23.02 12.16 -2.86
N ALA A 250 -22.03 11.36 -2.46
CA ALA A 250 -21.13 11.73 -1.36
C ALA A 250 -20.38 13.04 -1.64
N ALA A 251 -19.86 13.22 -2.86
CA ALA A 251 -19.16 14.44 -3.25
C ALA A 251 -20.08 15.67 -3.26
N VAL A 252 -21.29 15.53 -3.81
CA VAL A 252 -22.28 16.64 -3.87
C VAL A 252 -22.75 17.01 -2.46
N VAL A 253 -23.03 16.04 -1.60
CA VAL A 253 -23.45 16.28 -0.22
C VAL A 253 -22.32 16.94 0.58
N LEU A 254 -21.06 16.49 0.41
CA LEU A 254 -19.90 17.11 1.05
C LEU A 254 -19.73 18.58 0.61
N LEU A 255 -19.87 18.86 -0.68
CA LEU A 255 -19.84 20.23 -1.20
C LEU A 255 -20.99 21.05 -0.59
N GLY A 256 -22.18 20.50 -0.50
CA GLY A 256 -23.33 21.13 0.16
C GLY A 256 -23.06 21.45 1.64
N PHE A 257 -22.38 20.56 2.37
CA PHE A 257 -22.00 20.83 3.75
C PHE A 257 -21.01 21.99 3.86
N ILE A 258 -20.01 22.07 2.98
CA ILE A 258 -19.02 23.16 2.98
C ILE A 258 -19.68 24.51 2.66
N LEU A 259 -20.63 24.54 1.71
CA LEU A 259 -21.27 25.76 1.28
C LEU A 259 -22.36 26.27 2.24
N PHE A 260 -23.14 25.36 2.84
CA PHE A 260 -24.37 25.73 3.57
C PHE A 260 -24.36 25.32 5.03
N ALA A 261 -23.62 24.29 5.41
CA ALA A 261 -23.65 23.75 6.76
C ALA A 261 -22.36 24.02 7.56
N ALA A 262 -21.47 24.87 7.06
CA ALA A 262 -20.24 25.24 7.76
C ALA A 262 -20.49 25.70 9.22
N PRO A 263 -21.46 26.57 9.53
CA PRO A 263 -21.72 26.96 10.92
C PRO A 263 -22.12 25.79 11.83
N LEU A 264 -22.80 24.77 11.29
CA LEU A 264 -23.15 23.57 12.06
C LEU A 264 -21.92 22.69 12.30
N ILE A 265 -20.99 22.60 11.34
CA ILE A 265 -19.76 21.85 11.47
C ILE A 265 -18.82 22.53 12.47
N GLU A 266 -18.74 23.83 12.44
CA GLU A 266 -17.94 24.66 13.36
C GLU A 266 -18.30 24.46 14.83
N MET A 267 -19.58 24.17 15.12
CA MET A 267 -20.09 23.92 16.46
C MET A 267 -19.77 22.49 16.99
N ILE A 268 -19.31 21.58 16.15
CA ILE A 268 -19.05 20.19 16.56
C ILE A 268 -17.88 20.16 17.57
N PRO A 269 -18.07 19.54 18.76
CA PRO A 269 -16.99 19.36 19.70
C PRO A 269 -15.90 18.44 19.16
N LEU A 270 -14.62 18.79 19.31
CA LEU A 270 -13.49 17.96 18.89
C LEU A 270 -13.54 16.57 19.53
N ALA A 271 -14.03 16.47 20.77
CA ALA A 271 -14.21 15.20 21.45
C ALA A 271 -15.07 14.21 20.69
N ALA A 272 -16.13 14.69 20.00
CA ALA A 272 -16.97 13.82 19.16
C ALA A 272 -16.19 13.26 17.96
N LEU A 273 -15.42 14.11 17.29
CA LEU A 273 -14.59 13.71 16.14
C LEU A 273 -13.47 12.75 16.56
N VAL A 274 -12.78 13.03 17.66
CA VAL A 274 -11.73 12.16 18.22
C VAL A 274 -12.31 10.80 18.61
N GLY A 275 -13.50 10.75 19.22
CA GLY A 275 -14.18 9.49 19.54
C GLY A 275 -14.52 8.66 18.30
N VAL A 276 -15.03 9.31 17.24
CA VAL A 276 -15.26 8.66 15.94
C VAL A 276 -13.95 8.13 15.38
N MET A 277 -12.87 8.93 15.40
CA MET A 277 -11.56 8.53 14.87
C MET A 277 -10.95 7.37 15.64
N PHE A 278 -11.11 7.29 16.95
CA PHE A 278 -10.66 6.13 17.72
C PHE A 278 -11.40 4.85 17.33
N VAL A 279 -12.70 4.92 17.04
CA VAL A 279 -13.43 3.77 16.51
C VAL A 279 -12.91 3.38 15.13
N VAL A 280 -12.61 4.36 14.26
CA VAL A 280 -12.00 4.12 12.95
C VAL A 280 -10.63 3.46 13.09
N VAL A 281 -9.77 3.93 14.01
CA VAL A 281 -8.47 3.32 14.30
C VAL A 281 -8.61 1.85 14.68
N ILE A 282 -9.52 1.55 15.62
CA ILE A 282 -9.78 0.17 16.07
C ILE A 282 -10.29 -0.71 14.92
N GLY A 283 -11.14 -0.16 14.04
CA GLY A 283 -11.68 -0.85 12.87
C GLY A 283 -10.69 -0.98 11.71
N THR A 284 -9.72 -0.06 11.59
CA THR A 284 -8.68 -0.10 10.56
C THR A 284 -7.54 -1.02 10.96
N PHE A 285 -7.24 -1.12 12.24
CA PHE A 285 -6.17 -2.01 12.72
C PHE A 285 -6.51 -3.47 12.42
N GLU A 286 -5.63 -4.14 11.70
CA GLU A 286 -5.83 -5.53 11.29
C GLU A 286 -5.40 -6.50 12.40
N TRP A 287 -6.35 -6.88 13.25
CA TRP A 287 -6.14 -7.74 14.42
C TRP A 287 -5.66 -9.15 14.06
N ALA A 288 -5.89 -9.59 12.81
CA ALA A 288 -5.37 -10.85 12.31
C ALA A 288 -3.84 -10.90 12.30
N SER A 289 -3.16 -9.75 12.29
CA SER A 289 -1.71 -9.62 12.38
C SER A 289 -1.12 -10.34 13.59
N PHE A 290 -1.79 -10.32 14.75
CA PHE A 290 -1.34 -11.05 15.94
C PHE A 290 -1.38 -12.58 15.77
N ARG A 291 -2.31 -13.08 14.95
CA ARG A 291 -2.37 -14.51 14.62
C ARG A 291 -1.22 -14.92 13.72
N ILE A 292 -0.87 -14.06 12.76
CA ILE A 292 0.26 -14.27 11.85
C ILE A 292 1.56 -14.29 12.64
N ILE A 293 1.76 -13.35 13.56
CA ILE A 293 2.97 -13.31 14.41
C ILE A 293 3.15 -14.59 15.22
N ARG A 294 2.06 -15.24 15.66
CA ARG A 294 2.10 -16.44 16.50
C ARG A 294 2.14 -17.76 15.72
N GLY A 295 1.66 -17.80 14.48
CA GLY A 295 1.40 -19.07 13.78
C GLY A 295 2.01 -19.20 12.39
N VAL A 296 2.64 -18.15 11.84
CA VAL A 296 3.20 -18.14 10.48
C VAL A 296 4.72 -17.95 10.52
N ASN A 297 5.37 -18.05 9.37
CA ASN A 297 6.81 -17.92 9.20
C ASN A 297 7.36 -16.65 9.87
N LYS A 298 8.47 -16.77 10.59
CA LYS A 298 9.14 -15.67 11.28
C LYS A 298 9.51 -14.53 10.34
N GLU A 299 9.79 -14.83 9.09
CA GLU A 299 10.16 -13.87 8.06
C GLU A 299 8.97 -12.98 7.68
N ASP A 300 7.77 -13.53 7.57
CA ASP A 300 6.56 -12.77 7.25
C ASP A 300 6.17 -11.86 8.42
N ALA A 301 6.35 -12.34 9.66
CA ALA A 301 6.19 -11.53 10.87
C ALA A 301 7.22 -10.39 10.93
N PHE A 302 8.46 -10.64 10.54
CA PHE A 302 9.50 -9.62 10.45
C PHE A 302 9.16 -8.53 9.42
N VAL A 303 8.72 -8.93 8.22
CA VAL A 303 8.29 -7.98 7.17
C VAL A 303 7.12 -7.11 7.67
N LEU A 304 6.10 -7.72 8.28
CA LEU A 304 4.95 -7.00 8.84
C LEU A 304 5.40 -5.97 9.88
N PHE A 305 6.22 -6.37 10.84
CA PHE A 305 6.72 -5.47 11.89
C PHE A 305 7.58 -4.34 11.31
N LEU A 306 8.49 -4.67 10.38
CA LEU A 306 9.35 -3.70 9.71
C LEU A 306 8.52 -2.64 8.97
N VAL A 307 7.55 -3.07 8.17
CA VAL A 307 6.68 -2.14 7.41
C VAL A 307 5.87 -1.27 8.37
N THR A 308 5.29 -1.87 9.44
CA THR A 308 4.56 -1.10 10.45
C THR A 308 5.46 -0.03 11.09
N ALA A 309 6.69 -0.38 11.49
CA ALA A 309 7.63 0.53 12.11
C ALA A 309 8.05 1.65 11.15
N VAL A 310 8.39 1.31 9.89
CA VAL A 310 8.78 2.31 8.88
C VAL A 310 7.60 3.25 8.56
N THR A 311 6.36 2.73 8.50
CA THR A 311 5.16 3.56 8.30
C THR A 311 5.00 4.60 9.39
N VAL A 312 5.29 4.23 10.65
CA VAL A 312 5.14 5.14 11.82
C VAL A 312 6.28 6.14 11.92
N ILE A 313 7.52 5.74 11.59
CA ILE A 313 8.73 6.54 11.83
C ILE A 313 9.07 7.43 10.64
N ALA A 314 8.92 6.92 9.40
CA ALA A 314 9.31 7.61 8.20
C ALA A 314 8.08 8.14 7.42
N ASP A 315 7.69 7.45 6.35
CA ASP A 315 6.57 7.83 5.48
C ASP A 315 5.89 6.57 4.94
N LEU A 316 4.58 6.70 4.65
CA LEU A 316 3.78 5.62 4.09
C LEU A 316 4.33 5.08 2.77
N ALA A 317 4.82 5.96 1.88
CA ALA A 317 5.37 5.55 0.59
C ALA A 317 6.68 4.76 0.76
N ILE A 318 7.58 5.25 1.60
CA ILE A 318 8.85 4.60 1.91
C ILE A 318 8.59 3.21 2.52
N ALA A 319 7.63 3.11 3.43
CA ALA A 319 7.29 1.85 4.08
C ALA A 319 6.88 0.77 3.08
N VAL A 320 6.05 1.11 2.09
CA VAL A 320 5.62 0.16 1.06
C VAL A 320 6.78 -0.26 0.17
N VAL A 321 7.61 0.69 -0.29
CA VAL A 321 8.78 0.37 -1.12
C VAL A 321 9.76 -0.54 -0.36
N VAL A 322 10.10 -0.19 0.87
CA VAL A 322 10.98 -1.01 1.74
C VAL A 322 10.35 -2.39 1.96
N GLY A 323 9.05 -2.44 2.25
CA GLY A 323 8.33 -3.69 2.46
C GLY A 323 8.37 -4.61 1.25
N VAL A 324 8.11 -4.08 0.06
CA VAL A 324 8.17 -4.85 -1.20
C VAL A 324 9.58 -5.36 -1.46
N ILE A 325 10.61 -4.50 -1.31
CA ILE A 325 12.02 -4.89 -1.51
C ILE A 325 12.40 -6.01 -0.52
N VAL A 326 12.17 -5.81 0.77
CA VAL A 326 12.53 -6.80 1.79
C VAL A 326 11.77 -8.10 1.59
N SER A 327 10.47 -8.05 1.27
CA SER A 327 9.67 -9.23 1.00
C SER A 327 10.14 -9.98 -0.25
N ALA A 328 10.53 -9.26 -1.31
CA ALA A 328 11.10 -9.86 -2.52
C ALA A 328 12.45 -10.57 -2.21
N LEU A 329 13.30 -9.95 -1.38
CA LEU A 329 14.54 -10.57 -0.92
C LEU A 329 14.30 -11.82 -0.07
N VAL A 330 13.33 -11.77 0.85
CA VAL A 330 12.93 -12.92 1.66
C VAL A 330 12.39 -14.04 0.77
N PHE A 331 11.57 -13.71 -0.23
CA PHE A 331 11.07 -14.69 -1.20
C PHE A 331 12.21 -15.31 -2.01
N ALA A 332 13.12 -14.49 -2.55
CA ALA A 332 14.28 -14.97 -3.29
C ALA A 332 15.16 -15.90 -2.44
N TRP A 333 15.39 -15.52 -1.17
CA TRP A 333 16.12 -16.35 -0.21
C TRP A 333 15.43 -17.68 0.08
N LYS A 334 14.11 -17.68 0.26
CA LYS A 334 13.33 -18.92 0.42
C LYS A 334 13.42 -19.79 -0.84
N ALA A 335 13.21 -19.18 -2.02
CA ALA A 335 13.26 -19.91 -3.30
C ALA A 335 14.64 -20.54 -3.55
N ALA A 336 15.72 -19.85 -3.14
CA ALA A 336 17.09 -20.36 -3.28
C ALA A 336 17.35 -21.66 -2.50
N ARG A 337 16.64 -21.87 -1.40
CA ARG A 337 16.76 -23.06 -0.54
C ARG A 337 15.99 -24.28 -1.05
N TYR A 338 15.08 -24.10 -2.01
CA TYR A 338 14.22 -25.16 -2.53
C TYR A 338 14.81 -25.89 -3.74
N VAL A 339 16.06 -25.68 -4.08
CA VAL A 339 16.73 -26.47 -5.11
C VAL A 339 17.24 -27.78 -4.48
N ASP A 340 16.74 -28.89 -4.98
CA ASP A 340 17.08 -30.25 -4.51
C ASP A 340 17.11 -31.18 -5.73
N SER A 341 17.77 -32.35 -5.59
CA SER A 341 17.80 -33.37 -6.62
C SER A 341 17.52 -34.74 -6.04
N LYS A 342 16.73 -35.54 -6.75
CA LYS A 342 16.68 -36.99 -6.53
C LYS A 342 17.51 -37.69 -7.57
N THR A 343 18.31 -38.63 -7.16
CA THR A 343 19.19 -39.40 -8.04
C THR A 343 18.70 -40.81 -8.19
N HIS A 344 18.76 -41.35 -9.39
CA HIS A 344 18.57 -42.77 -9.69
C HIS A 344 19.40 -43.13 -10.91
N ILE A 345 19.57 -44.45 -11.14
CA ILE A 345 20.19 -44.98 -12.36
C ILE A 345 19.05 -45.43 -13.26
N ASP A 346 19.04 -45.01 -14.52
CA ASP A 346 18.04 -45.45 -15.50
C ASP A 346 18.38 -46.82 -16.12
N ASP A 347 17.50 -47.28 -17.02
CA ASP A 347 17.65 -48.60 -17.67
C ASP A 347 18.89 -48.68 -18.58
N ASP A 348 19.42 -47.55 -19.02
CA ASP A 348 20.63 -47.43 -19.84
C ASP A 348 21.91 -47.37 -18.99
N GLY A 349 21.79 -47.36 -17.66
CA GLY A 349 22.90 -47.28 -16.71
C GLY A 349 23.39 -45.83 -16.44
N TRP A 350 22.66 -44.85 -16.91
CA TRP A 350 22.99 -43.42 -16.72
C TRP A 350 22.49 -42.92 -15.35
N LYS A 351 23.27 -42.06 -14.73
CA LYS A 351 22.84 -41.43 -13.47
C LYS A 351 22.01 -40.22 -13.76
N VAL A 352 20.74 -40.23 -13.36
CA VAL A 352 19.78 -39.17 -13.56
C VAL A 352 19.63 -38.33 -12.28
N TYR A 353 19.84 -37.03 -12.41
CA TYR A 353 19.55 -36.04 -11.37
C TYR A 353 18.20 -35.36 -11.69
N GLU A 354 17.14 -35.82 -11.04
CA GLU A 354 15.81 -35.16 -11.15
C GLU A 354 15.81 -33.87 -10.31
N LEU A 355 16.01 -32.72 -10.93
CA LEU A 355 16.02 -31.44 -10.25
C LEU A 355 14.60 -31.03 -9.82
N ARG A 356 14.53 -30.35 -8.67
CA ARG A 356 13.34 -29.70 -8.14
C ARG A 356 13.68 -28.29 -7.73
N GLY A 357 12.77 -27.34 -8.03
CA GLY A 357 12.96 -25.94 -7.70
C GLY A 357 13.69 -25.16 -8.79
N PRO A 358 13.69 -23.81 -8.73
CA PRO A 358 14.26 -22.95 -9.75
C PRO A 358 15.77 -22.81 -9.64
N VAL A 359 16.47 -22.82 -10.78
CA VAL A 359 17.90 -22.50 -10.88
C VAL A 359 18.05 -21.05 -11.28
N PHE A 360 18.59 -20.21 -10.40
CA PHE A 360 18.77 -18.78 -10.59
C PHE A 360 19.92 -18.25 -9.70
N PHE A 361 20.28 -16.98 -9.81
CA PHE A 361 21.42 -16.40 -9.09
C PHE A 361 21.50 -16.76 -7.59
N GLY A 362 20.35 -16.86 -6.91
CA GLY A 362 20.31 -17.19 -5.48
C GLY A 362 20.56 -18.66 -5.17
N SER A 363 20.26 -19.57 -6.10
CA SER A 363 20.37 -21.04 -5.91
C SER A 363 21.61 -21.67 -6.54
N VAL A 364 22.38 -20.90 -7.31
CA VAL A 364 23.56 -21.42 -8.07
C VAL A 364 24.57 -22.15 -7.20
N SER A 365 24.88 -21.64 -6.00
CA SER A 365 25.84 -22.28 -5.11
C SER A 365 25.36 -23.66 -4.66
N HIS A 366 24.09 -23.72 -4.25
CA HIS A 366 23.49 -24.97 -3.82
C HIS A 366 23.29 -25.97 -4.98
N PHE A 367 22.91 -25.44 -6.16
CA PHE A 367 22.82 -26.25 -7.40
C PHE A 367 24.15 -26.95 -7.71
N LYS A 368 25.29 -26.23 -7.64
CA LYS A 368 26.62 -26.81 -7.91
C LYS A 368 27.04 -27.90 -6.90
N GLU A 369 26.53 -27.85 -5.67
CA GLU A 369 26.80 -28.82 -4.61
C GLU A 369 26.03 -30.15 -4.76
N LEU A 370 24.97 -30.14 -5.61
CA LEU A 370 24.16 -31.36 -5.82
C LEU A 370 24.85 -32.44 -6.63
N PHE A 371 25.93 -32.11 -7.34
CA PHE A 371 26.60 -33.00 -8.29
C PHE A 371 27.95 -33.51 -7.78
N ASP A 372 28.15 -34.80 -7.87
CA ASP A 372 29.41 -35.47 -7.49
C ASP A 372 30.17 -35.88 -8.76
N VAL A 373 30.76 -34.91 -9.45
CA VAL A 373 31.45 -35.11 -10.74
C VAL A 373 32.55 -36.20 -10.66
N ALA A 374 33.19 -36.37 -9.51
CA ALA A 374 34.29 -37.31 -9.34
C ALA A 374 33.77 -38.77 -9.38
N ASN A 375 32.67 -39.04 -8.68
CA ASN A 375 32.16 -40.42 -8.48
C ASN A 375 31.01 -40.79 -9.44
N ASP A 376 30.52 -39.84 -10.25
CA ASP A 376 29.47 -40.08 -11.23
C ASP A 376 29.96 -41.01 -12.37
N PRO A 377 29.06 -41.77 -13.04
CA PRO A 377 29.38 -42.56 -14.23
C PRO A 377 29.79 -41.70 -15.42
N GLU A 378 30.14 -42.35 -16.56
CA GLU A 378 30.55 -41.67 -17.79
C GLU A 378 29.45 -40.78 -18.38
N ASP A 379 28.17 -41.25 -18.29
CA ASP A 379 26.99 -40.55 -18.78
C ASP A 379 26.10 -40.13 -17.62
N VAL A 380 25.81 -38.81 -17.55
CA VAL A 380 25.00 -38.20 -16.50
C VAL A 380 23.90 -37.36 -17.12
N VAL A 381 22.70 -37.44 -16.57
CA VAL A 381 21.52 -36.73 -17.05
C VAL A 381 21.02 -35.76 -15.98
N ILE A 382 20.75 -34.51 -16.37
CA ILE A 382 19.99 -33.56 -15.56
C ILE A 382 18.57 -33.45 -16.13
N ASP A 383 17.60 -33.85 -15.31
CA ASP A 383 16.19 -33.78 -15.66
C ASP A 383 15.51 -32.54 -15.10
N PHE A 384 15.09 -31.62 -15.98
CA PHE A 384 14.41 -30.37 -15.66
C PHE A 384 12.89 -30.49 -15.57
N LYS A 385 12.31 -31.70 -15.57
CA LYS A 385 10.85 -31.90 -15.53
C LYS A 385 10.14 -31.13 -14.39
N ASN A 386 10.79 -30.99 -13.24
CA ASN A 386 10.28 -30.30 -12.06
C ASN A 386 11.13 -29.06 -11.69
N SER A 387 11.94 -28.56 -12.62
CA SER A 387 12.85 -27.45 -12.43
C SER A 387 12.84 -26.50 -13.64
N ARG A 388 13.36 -25.29 -13.46
CA ARG A 388 13.54 -24.31 -14.52
C ARG A 388 14.75 -23.43 -14.27
N ILE A 389 15.38 -23.01 -15.36
CA ILE A 389 16.40 -21.96 -15.37
C ILE A 389 15.68 -20.62 -15.52
N TRP A 390 15.87 -19.69 -14.59
CA TRP A 390 15.18 -18.41 -14.56
C TRP A 390 16.00 -17.23 -15.08
N ASP A 391 17.33 -17.31 -14.97
CA ASP A 391 18.22 -16.21 -15.34
C ASP A 391 19.56 -16.67 -15.95
N SER A 392 20.35 -15.71 -16.37
CA SER A 392 21.69 -15.96 -16.93
C SER A 392 22.66 -16.62 -15.96
N SER A 393 22.50 -16.41 -14.65
CA SER A 393 23.36 -17.04 -13.65
C SER A 393 23.14 -18.56 -13.57
N GLY A 394 21.86 -18.98 -13.76
CA GLY A 394 21.53 -20.40 -13.87
C GLY A 394 22.13 -21.06 -15.11
N ILE A 395 22.19 -20.33 -16.22
CA ILE A 395 22.83 -20.81 -17.46
C ILE A 395 24.34 -20.95 -17.25
N ASP A 396 25.00 -19.92 -16.73
CA ASP A 396 26.44 -19.92 -16.44
C ASP A 396 26.82 -21.07 -15.48
N ALA A 397 25.95 -21.34 -14.50
CA ALA A 397 26.14 -22.45 -13.58
C ALA A 397 26.07 -23.81 -14.27
N LEU A 398 25.17 -23.97 -15.23
CA LEU A 398 25.00 -25.18 -16.01
C LEU A 398 26.15 -25.39 -16.99
N ASP A 399 26.59 -24.31 -17.71
CA ASP A 399 27.75 -24.35 -18.59
C ASP A 399 29.03 -24.70 -17.81
N GLY A 400 29.25 -24.06 -16.65
CA GLY A 400 30.39 -24.38 -15.80
C GLY A 400 30.35 -25.79 -15.20
N LEU A 401 29.16 -26.37 -15.06
CA LEU A 401 29.00 -27.78 -14.66
C LEU A 401 29.31 -28.70 -15.83
N ALA A 402 28.85 -28.40 -17.05
CA ALA A 402 29.15 -29.13 -18.25
C ALA A 402 30.67 -29.18 -18.52
N ASP A 403 31.36 -28.01 -18.40
CA ASP A 403 32.84 -27.95 -18.52
C ASP A 403 33.55 -28.88 -17.51
N LYS A 404 33.03 -28.98 -16.28
CA LYS A 404 33.62 -29.89 -15.27
C LYS A 404 33.47 -31.36 -15.63
N TYR A 405 32.31 -31.79 -16.13
CA TYR A 405 32.08 -33.14 -16.59
C TYR A 405 32.96 -33.48 -17.80
N GLU A 406 33.09 -32.56 -18.78
CA GLU A 406 33.97 -32.71 -19.93
C GLU A 406 35.44 -32.84 -19.53
N GLN A 407 35.92 -32.01 -18.60
CA GLN A 407 37.29 -32.11 -18.05
C GLN A 407 37.52 -33.42 -17.32
N ALA A 408 36.50 -34.01 -16.74
CA ALA A 408 36.54 -35.33 -16.12
C ALA A 408 36.40 -36.50 -17.13
N GLY A 409 36.29 -36.21 -18.43
CA GLY A 409 36.07 -37.18 -19.50
C GLY A 409 34.68 -37.81 -19.51
N LYS A 410 33.70 -37.14 -18.93
CA LYS A 410 32.30 -37.58 -18.77
C LYS A 410 31.36 -36.74 -19.61
N LYS A 411 30.18 -37.27 -19.93
CA LYS A 411 29.18 -36.58 -20.73
C LYS A 411 27.99 -36.14 -19.90
N LEU A 412 27.58 -34.88 -20.07
CA LEU A 412 26.41 -34.35 -19.43
C LEU A 412 25.26 -34.18 -20.43
N HIS A 413 24.13 -34.78 -20.14
CA HIS A 413 22.92 -34.73 -20.95
C HIS A 413 21.83 -33.95 -20.21
N ILE A 414 20.93 -33.27 -20.92
CA ILE A 414 19.79 -32.56 -20.38
C ILE A 414 18.49 -33.11 -20.95
N ARG A 415 17.50 -33.35 -20.07
CA ARG A 415 16.15 -33.77 -20.44
C ARG A 415 15.08 -32.78 -19.97
N HIS A 416 13.94 -32.75 -20.65
CA HIS A 416 12.72 -32.01 -20.28
C HIS A 416 12.92 -30.49 -20.14
N VAL A 417 13.69 -29.88 -21.02
CA VAL A 417 13.95 -28.43 -21.03
C VAL A 417 12.78 -27.70 -21.67
N SER A 418 12.22 -26.70 -21.01
CA SER A 418 11.17 -25.86 -21.59
C SER A 418 11.67 -25.06 -22.79
N GLN A 419 10.75 -24.69 -23.73
CA GLN A 419 11.11 -23.88 -24.89
C GLN A 419 11.80 -22.55 -24.52
N GLU A 420 11.43 -21.94 -23.40
CA GLU A 420 12.07 -20.73 -22.90
C GLU A 420 13.51 -20.98 -22.41
N CYS A 421 13.72 -22.04 -21.63
CA CYS A 421 15.05 -22.45 -21.21
C CYS A 421 15.93 -22.83 -22.41
N GLN A 422 15.35 -23.53 -23.41
CA GLN A 422 16.06 -23.85 -24.65
C GLN A 422 16.46 -22.59 -25.42
N SER A 423 15.56 -21.60 -25.51
CA SER A 423 15.89 -20.32 -26.16
C SER A 423 16.98 -19.51 -25.42
N LEU A 424 17.04 -19.64 -24.11
CA LEU A 424 18.11 -19.05 -23.27
C LEU A 424 19.43 -19.80 -23.47
N LEU A 425 19.44 -21.13 -23.45
CA LEU A 425 20.60 -21.98 -23.68
C LEU A 425 21.17 -21.77 -25.09
N ASN A 426 20.33 -21.70 -26.12
CA ASN A 426 20.75 -21.45 -27.50
C ASN A 426 21.40 -20.07 -27.70
N LYS A 427 21.00 -19.07 -26.90
CA LYS A 427 21.61 -17.73 -26.92
C LYS A 427 22.96 -17.69 -26.18
N ALA A 428 23.15 -18.52 -25.20
CA ALA A 428 24.38 -18.61 -24.41
C ALA A 428 25.55 -19.32 -25.12
N GLY A 429 25.27 -20.12 -26.13
CA GLY A 429 26.27 -20.52 -27.16
C GLY A 429 27.20 -21.64 -26.82
N LYS A 430 27.03 -22.45 -25.79
CA LYS A 430 27.86 -23.64 -25.49
C LYS A 430 27.05 -24.87 -24.99
N PHE A 431 27.25 -25.93 -25.69
CA PHE A 431 27.42 -27.36 -25.35
C PHE A 431 26.58 -28.01 -24.28
N VAL A 432 25.31 -28.18 -24.54
CA VAL A 432 24.56 -29.22 -23.87
C VAL A 432 23.73 -29.95 -24.89
N GLU A 433 23.92 -31.26 -25.01
CA GLU A 433 23.10 -32.11 -25.87
C GLU A 433 21.70 -32.19 -25.26
N ILE A 434 20.72 -31.61 -25.92
CA ILE A 434 19.31 -31.60 -25.47
C ILE A 434 18.61 -32.79 -26.12
N ASN A 435 18.36 -33.85 -25.32
CA ASN A 435 17.85 -35.08 -25.87
C ASN A 435 16.32 -35.15 -25.94
N VAL A 436 15.55 -34.42 -25.13
CA VAL A 436 14.08 -34.44 -25.16
C VAL A 436 13.50 -33.08 -24.80
N ASN A 437 12.67 -32.55 -25.72
CA ASN A 437 11.90 -31.34 -25.53
C ASN A 437 10.46 -31.68 -25.14
N GLU A 438 10.16 -31.75 -23.85
CA GLU A 438 8.79 -31.83 -23.34
C GLU A 438 8.48 -30.62 -22.49
N ASP A 439 7.23 -30.14 -22.59
CA ASP A 439 6.77 -29.01 -21.78
C ASP A 439 6.68 -29.44 -20.30
N PRO A 440 7.41 -28.79 -19.38
CA PRO A 440 7.37 -29.17 -17.97
C PRO A 440 5.96 -28.98 -17.38
N ARG A 441 5.67 -29.69 -16.29
CA ARG A 441 4.32 -29.74 -15.68
C ARG A 441 3.79 -28.40 -15.19
N TYR A 442 4.64 -27.39 -15.01
CA TYR A 442 4.17 -26.06 -14.63
C TYR A 442 4.33 -25.05 -15.77
N ARG A 443 3.27 -24.28 -15.98
CA ARG A 443 3.20 -23.25 -17.03
C ARG A 443 3.33 -21.87 -16.40
N ILE A 444 3.94 -20.93 -17.13
CA ILE A 444 3.93 -19.53 -16.73
C ILE A 444 2.49 -19.00 -16.77
N ALA A 445 2.05 -18.38 -15.67
CA ALA A 445 0.77 -17.69 -15.64
C ALA A 445 0.79 -16.56 -16.66
N THR A 446 -0.04 -16.64 -17.69
CA THR A 446 -0.17 -15.56 -18.68
C THR A 446 -0.98 -14.41 -18.11
N ASP A 447 -0.46 -13.21 -18.26
CA ASP A 447 -1.07 -11.97 -17.72
C ASP A 447 -2.18 -11.44 -18.69
N LYS A 448 -3.13 -12.32 -19.05
CA LYS A 448 -4.25 -11.98 -19.96
C LYS A 448 -5.29 -11.03 -19.37
N LEU A 449 -5.14 -10.65 -18.10
CA LEU A 449 -6.13 -9.91 -17.32
C LEU A 449 -5.62 -8.55 -16.81
N ALA A 450 -4.48 -8.06 -17.29
CA ALA A 450 -4.00 -6.71 -17.00
C ALA A 450 -4.74 -5.63 -17.80
#